data_9a04bba860541d28735f3f08d4d7211b
#
_entry.id   9a04bba860541d28735f3f08d4d7211b
#
_cell.length_a   1.000
_cell.length_b   1.000
_cell.length_c   1.000
_cell.angle_alpha   90.00
_cell.angle_beta   90.00
_cell.angle_gamma   90.00
#
_symmetry.space_group_name_H-M   'P 1'
#
loop_
_entity.id
_entity.type
_entity.pdbx_description
1 polymer ?
#
loop_
_entity_poly.entity_id
_entity_poly.type
_entity_poly.pdbx_seq_one_letter_code
_entity_poly.pdbx_strand_id
1 'polypeptide(L)'
;MMNASSRLFAYVLLAPACLALAACDTLSEHIKPASYQATASIETPRTQAGDKIKVVVYGEDKISGDYEIDSGGMIYLPLIGAVRAAGMTKKEIENALTGRLRSSQILLNPVVTVDVASSRPIYVMGEVEKPGEYTYRNGLNVLSAVAVAGGFTYRASKSKVLVKRAGEKGLTEYRLSPDIPVNPGDLVSVPERYF
;
A
#
# COMPACT_ATOMS: atom_id res chain seq x y z
N MET A 1 14.39 77.51 8.12
CA MET A 1 13.26 78.05 7.38
C MET A 1 13.59 78.04 5.91
N MET A 2 12.74 77.44 5.09
CA MET A 2 12.75 77.36 3.59
C MET A 2 13.03 75.94 3.12
N ASN A 3 12.04 75.31 2.89
CA ASN A 3 11.14 74.89 1.81
C ASN A 3 11.71 73.78 0.93
N ALA A 4 11.36 72.61 1.29
CA ALA A 4 11.46 71.36 0.53
C ALA A 4 10.13 71.17 -0.24
N SER A 5 9.98 71.74 -1.41
CA SER A 5 8.77 71.50 -2.24
C SER A 5 9.14 71.76 -3.70
N SER A 6 9.80 70.84 -4.37
CA SER A 6 9.89 70.94 -5.87
C SER A 6 10.73 69.82 -6.50
N ARG A 7 10.58 68.56 -6.11
CA ARG A 7 11.22 67.46 -6.85
C ARG A 7 10.34 66.21 -6.89
N LEU A 8 9.05 66.34 -7.11
CA LEU A 8 8.11 65.22 -7.06
C LEU A 8 7.20 65.17 -8.31
N PHE A 9 7.75 65.48 -9.49
CA PHE A 9 6.93 65.49 -10.73
C PHE A 9 7.66 64.89 -11.96
N ALA A 10 8.61 63.97 -11.81
CA ALA A 10 9.32 63.45 -12.98
C ALA A 10 9.43 61.91 -13.09
N TYR A 11 8.60 61.12 -12.38
CA TYR A 11 8.67 59.65 -12.47
C TYR A 11 7.31 58.97 -12.66
N VAL A 12 6.38 59.55 -13.39
CA VAL A 12 5.03 58.96 -13.60
C VAL A 12 4.76 58.62 -15.09
N LEU A 13 5.74 58.43 -15.94
CA LEU A 13 5.45 58.12 -17.36
C LEU A 13 6.39 57.08 -17.97
N LEU A 14 6.75 55.99 -17.27
CA LEU A 14 7.45 54.87 -17.93
C LEU A 14 7.18 53.53 -17.25
N ALA A 15 5.91 53.11 -17.16
CA ALA A 15 5.54 51.73 -16.93
C ALA A 15 4.09 51.51 -17.35
N PRO A 16 3.82 51.06 -18.58
CA PRO A 16 3.13 49.81 -18.72
C PRO A 16 3.53 49.07 -20.00
N ALA A 17 4.54 48.23 -19.98
CA ALA A 17 4.84 47.36 -21.12
C ALA A 17 5.45 46.03 -20.74
N CYS A 18 5.17 45.46 -19.54
CA CYS A 18 5.60 44.14 -19.15
C CYS A 18 4.51 43.35 -18.41
N LEU A 19 3.27 43.42 -18.91
CA LEU A 19 2.17 42.66 -18.32
C LEU A 19 1.42 41.85 -19.38
N ALA A 20 2.11 41.02 -20.16
CA ALA A 20 1.48 40.11 -21.11
C ALA A 20 2.37 38.91 -21.47
N LEU A 21 2.92 38.18 -20.46
CA LEU A 21 3.60 36.91 -20.69
C LEU A 21 3.52 36.00 -19.44
N ALA A 22 2.33 35.86 -18.87
CA ALA A 22 2.09 34.93 -17.77
C ALA A 22 0.73 34.24 -17.97
N ALA A 23 0.56 33.52 -19.07
CA ALA A 23 -0.62 32.69 -19.31
C ALA A 23 -0.27 31.51 -20.19
N CYS A 24 0.64 30.64 -19.71
CA CYS A 24 0.84 29.29 -20.24
C CYS A 24 1.45 28.44 -19.16
N ASP A 25 0.68 28.17 -18.10
CA ASP A 25 1.13 27.18 -17.10
C ASP A 25 -0.08 26.53 -16.39
N THR A 26 -0.97 25.96 -17.18
CA THR A 26 -2.08 25.16 -16.62
C THR A 26 -2.39 23.98 -17.53
N LEU A 27 -1.48 23.00 -17.61
CA LEU A 27 -1.77 21.63 -18.01
C LEU A 27 -0.57 20.73 -17.59
N SER A 28 -0.12 20.88 -16.37
CA SER A 28 0.63 19.81 -15.71
C SER A 28 -0.37 18.84 -15.12
N GLU A 29 -0.83 17.91 -15.95
CA GLU A 29 -1.47 16.68 -15.45
C GLU A 29 -0.64 16.13 -14.32
N HIS A 30 -1.29 15.87 -13.20
CA HIS A 30 -0.74 15.31 -11.98
C HIS A 30 -0.24 13.88 -12.20
N ILE A 31 0.77 13.72 -13.04
CA ILE A 31 1.65 12.55 -12.94
C ILE A 31 2.45 12.81 -11.68
N LYS A 32 2.02 12.26 -10.56
CA LYS A 32 2.88 12.16 -9.40
C LYS A 32 4.13 11.43 -9.87
N PRO A 33 5.31 12.09 -9.94
CA PRO A 33 6.52 11.35 -10.11
C PRO A 33 6.48 10.32 -9.00
N ALA A 34 6.75 9.05 -9.31
CA ALA A 34 7.05 8.08 -8.29
C ALA A 34 8.37 8.54 -7.65
N SER A 35 8.29 9.59 -6.85
CA SER A 35 9.25 9.83 -5.81
C SER A 35 9.01 8.72 -4.80
N TYR A 36 9.46 7.52 -5.16
CA TYR A 36 9.79 6.52 -4.17
C TYR A 36 10.85 7.17 -3.29
N GLN A 37 10.38 7.89 -2.29
CA GLN A 37 11.18 8.07 -1.11
C GLN A 37 11.36 6.67 -0.58
N ALA A 38 12.60 6.19 -0.61
CA ALA A 38 13.04 4.90 -0.05
C ALA A 38 12.82 4.80 1.48
N THR A 39 11.98 5.61 2.02
CA THR A 39 11.34 5.59 3.33
C THR A 39 9.87 5.16 3.27
N ALA A 40 9.43 4.49 2.22
CA ALA A 40 8.36 3.56 2.44
C ALA A 40 8.95 2.51 3.39
N SER A 41 8.77 2.74 4.69
CA SER A 41 8.75 1.67 5.66
C SER A 41 8.04 0.53 4.95
N ILE A 42 8.71 -0.61 4.82
CA ILE A 42 8.06 -1.84 4.36
C ILE A 42 6.90 -1.97 5.34
N GLU A 43 5.73 -1.43 4.97
CA GLU A 43 4.54 -1.55 5.80
C GLU A 43 4.29 -3.03 5.88
N THR A 44 4.62 -3.57 7.03
CA THR A 44 4.39 -4.97 7.33
C THR A 44 2.91 -5.22 7.09
N PRO A 45 2.55 -6.12 6.18
CA PRO A 45 1.16 -6.32 5.79
C PRO A 45 0.30 -6.50 7.03
N ARG A 46 -0.79 -5.73 7.13
CA ARG A 46 -1.76 -5.87 8.21
C ARG A 46 -2.78 -6.93 7.83
N THR A 47 -3.10 -7.76 8.77
CA THR A 47 -4.13 -8.80 8.61
C THR A 47 -5.52 -8.20 8.43
N GLN A 48 -6.38 -8.92 7.73
CA GLN A 48 -7.79 -8.56 7.53
C GLN A 48 -8.69 -9.77 7.79
N ALA A 49 -10.00 -9.52 7.87
CA ALA A 49 -10.98 -10.59 7.94
C ALA A 49 -10.82 -11.55 6.74
N GLY A 50 -10.92 -12.85 7.00
CA GLY A 50 -10.69 -13.92 6.02
C GLY A 50 -9.23 -14.35 5.84
N ASP A 51 -8.26 -13.65 6.43
CA ASP A 51 -6.88 -14.12 6.43
C ASP A 51 -6.73 -15.32 7.37
N LYS A 52 -5.92 -16.30 6.96
CA LYS A 52 -5.53 -17.44 7.79
C LYS A 52 -4.21 -17.15 8.48
N ILE A 53 -4.15 -17.46 9.75
CA ILE A 53 -2.94 -17.34 10.55
C ILE A 53 -2.62 -18.65 11.22
N LYS A 54 -1.36 -19.04 11.14
CA LYS A 54 -0.82 -20.18 11.87
C LYS A 54 -0.20 -19.67 13.16
N VAL A 55 -0.73 -20.13 14.27
CA VAL A 55 -0.21 -19.82 15.61
C VAL A 55 0.53 -21.03 16.14
N VAL A 56 1.75 -20.84 16.59
CA VAL A 56 2.55 -21.87 17.26
C VAL A 56 2.92 -21.33 18.64
N VAL A 57 2.47 -22.02 19.67
CA VAL A 57 2.83 -21.75 21.06
C VAL A 57 3.77 -22.87 21.53
N TYR A 58 5.01 -22.52 21.83
CA TYR A 58 6.01 -23.51 22.21
C TYR A 58 5.61 -24.30 23.46
N GLY A 59 5.60 -25.64 23.36
CA GLY A 59 5.21 -26.52 24.41
C GLY A 59 3.70 -26.73 24.62
N GLU A 60 2.85 -26.09 23.77
CA GLU A 60 1.39 -26.13 23.89
C GLU A 60 0.71 -26.47 22.56
N ASP A 61 0.68 -27.73 22.21
CA ASP A 61 0.07 -28.22 20.97
C ASP A 61 -1.45 -27.97 20.93
N LYS A 62 -2.11 -27.90 22.09
CA LYS A 62 -3.56 -27.70 22.20
C LYS A 62 -4.00 -26.27 21.76
N ILE A 63 -3.09 -25.31 21.82
CA ILE A 63 -3.34 -23.91 21.44
C ILE A 63 -2.73 -23.62 20.08
N SER A 64 -1.76 -24.41 19.64
CA SER A 64 -1.11 -24.30 18.34
C SER A 64 -2.03 -24.81 17.23
N GLY A 65 -2.11 -24.08 16.11
CA GLY A 65 -2.96 -24.46 14.99
C GLY A 65 -3.17 -23.34 13.97
N ASP A 66 -4.00 -23.65 12.98
CA ASP A 66 -4.41 -22.69 11.96
C ASP A 66 -5.75 -22.07 12.37
N TYR A 67 -5.80 -20.73 12.36
CA TYR A 67 -6.95 -19.95 12.74
C TYR A 67 -7.33 -18.99 11.60
N GLU A 68 -8.61 -18.78 11.40
CA GLU A 68 -9.13 -17.83 10.43
C GLU A 68 -9.67 -16.59 11.16
N ILE A 69 -9.35 -15.41 10.62
CA ILE A 69 -9.87 -14.15 11.16
C ILE A 69 -11.31 -13.99 10.68
N ASP A 70 -12.24 -13.94 11.61
CA ASP A 70 -13.66 -13.79 11.31
C ASP A 70 -14.02 -12.39 10.76
N SER A 71 -15.27 -12.21 10.37
CA SER A 71 -15.79 -10.92 9.88
C SER A 71 -15.75 -9.79 10.94
N GLY A 72 -15.70 -10.12 12.22
CA GLY A 72 -15.49 -9.20 13.32
C GLY A 72 -14.02 -8.83 13.57
N GLY A 73 -13.11 -9.47 12.86
CA GLY A 73 -11.67 -9.26 13.00
C GLY A 73 -11.04 -10.01 14.16
N MET A 74 -11.69 -11.06 14.65
CA MET A 74 -11.27 -11.85 15.79
C MET A 74 -10.80 -13.23 15.36
N ILE A 75 -9.93 -13.83 16.15
CA ILE A 75 -9.59 -15.25 16.12
C ILE A 75 -9.98 -15.89 17.44
N TYR A 76 -10.36 -17.15 17.42
CA TYR A 76 -10.79 -17.89 18.60
C TYR A 76 -9.80 -19.01 18.91
N LEU A 77 -9.08 -18.85 20.01
CA LEU A 77 -8.13 -19.86 20.47
C LEU A 77 -8.68 -20.63 21.65
N PRO A 78 -8.40 -21.93 21.73
CA PRO A 78 -8.71 -22.71 22.94
C PRO A 78 -8.11 -22.04 24.18
N LEU A 79 -8.78 -22.15 25.31
CA LEU A 79 -8.38 -21.68 26.63
C LEU A 79 -8.34 -20.14 26.82
N ILE A 80 -8.03 -19.36 25.82
CA ILE A 80 -7.90 -17.88 25.93
C ILE A 80 -9.03 -17.10 25.23
N GLY A 81 -9.87 -17.81 24.44
CA GLY A 81 -11.03 -17.23 23.77
C GLY A 81 -10.69 -16.31 22.61
N ALA A 82 -11.53 -15.29 22.44
CA ALA A 82 -11.43 -14.35 21.33
C ALA A 82 -10.26 -13.37 21.51
N VAL A 83 -9.45 -13.20 20.44
CA VAL A 83 -8.36 -12.22 20.37
C VAL A 83 -8.49 -11.45 19.06
N ARG A 84 -8.36 -10.13 19.13
CA ARG A 84 -8.38 -9.29 17.93
C ARG A 84 -7.13 -9.54 17.10
N ALA A 85 -7.31 -9.72 15.79
CA ALA A 85 -6.22 -9.93 14.85
C ALA A 85 -6.30 -8.98 13.65
N ALA A 86 -7.50 -8.62 13.17
CA ALA A 86 -7.64 -7.74 12.01
C ALA A 86 -7.06 -6.35 12.26
N GLY A 87 -6.35 -5.83 11.26
CA GLY A 87 -5.66 -4.54 11.31
C GLY A 87 -4.32 -4.59 12.03
N MET A 88 -3.90 -5.75 12.52
CA MET A 88 -2.64 -5.96 13.22
C MET A 88 -1.56 -6.53 12.31
N THR A 89 -0.32 -6.20 12.62
CA THR A 89 0.85 -6.86 12.06
C THR A 89 1.08 -8.20 12.77
N LYS A 90 1.86 -9.08 12.16
CA LYS A 90 2.32 -10.35 12.77
C LYS A 90 2.82 -10.13 14.20
N LYS A 91 3.68 -9.14 14.41
CA LYS A 91 4.29 -8.85 15.70
C LYS A 91 3.30 -8.36 16.76
N GLU A 92 2.33 -7.55 16.34
CA GLU A 92 1.25 -7.08 17.22
C GLU A 92 0.36 -8.25 17.67
N ILE A 93 0.07 -9.21 16.78
CA ILE A 93 -0.70 -10.42 17.12
C ILE A 93 0.09 -11.30 18.09
N GLU A 94 1.39 -11.55 17.83
CA GLU A 94 2.26 -12.29 18.76
C GLU A 94 2.26 -11.68 20.16
N ASN A 95 2.38 -10.37 20.26
CA ASN A 95 2.36 -9.65 21.53
C ASN A 95 1.00 -9.74 22.23
N ALA A 96 -0.10 -9.61 21.48
CA ALA A 96 -1.46 -9.72 22.02
C ALA A 96 -1.72 -11.13 22.57
N LEU A 97 -1.34 -12.18 21.84
CA LEU A 97 -1.47 -13.57 22.27
C LEU A 97 -0.60 -13.87 23.51
N THR A 98 0.66 -13.42 23.49
CA THR A 98 1.58 -13.55 24.63
C THR A 98 1.01 -12.90 25.88
N GLY A 99 0.49 -11.67 25.75
CA GLY A 99 -0.14 -10.95 26.84
C GLY A 99 -1.39 -11.68 27.38
N ARG A 100 -2.21 -12.21 26.48
CA ARG A 100 -3.45 -12.92 26.85
C ARG A 100 -3.16 -14.24 27.59
N LEU A 101 -2.20 -15.02 27.08
CA LEU A 101 -1.76 -16.27 27.70
C LEU A 101 -1.18 -16.06 29.12
N ARG A 102 -0.40 -14.98 29.29
CA ARG A 102 0.14 -14.59 30.59
C ARG A 102 -0.92 -14.12 31.56
N SER A 103 -1.83 -13.26 31.11
CA SER A 103 -2.91 -12.72 31.97
C SER A 103 -3.91 -13.79 32.42
N SER A 104 -4.11 -14.83 31.60
CA SER A 104 -4.95 -15.98 31.92
C SER A 104 -4.27 -16.99 32.85
N GLN A 105 -3.02 -16.74 33.27
CA GLN A 105 -2.20 -17.63 34.12
C GLN A 105 -2.02 -19.05 33.55
N ILE A 106 -2.24 -19.24 32.24
CA ILE A 106 -2.06 -20.50 31.56
C ILE A 106 -0.57 -20.81 31.38
N LEU A 107 0.19 -19.78 30.98
CA LEU A 107 1.64 -19.84 30.80
C LEU A 107 2.33 -18.64 31.41
N LEU A 108 3.38 -18.85 32.19
CA LEU A 108 4.16 -17.77 32.79
C LEU A 108 5.06 -17.06 31.77
N ASN A 109 5.69 -17.83 30.89
CA ASN A 109 6.59 -17.34 29.85
C ASN A 109 6.24 -17.94 28.48
N PRO A 110 5.08 -17.54 27.88
CA PRO A 110 4.69 -18.05 26.58
C PRO A 110 5.61 -17.55 25.47
N VAL A 111 6.08 -18.46 24.62
CA VAL A 111 6.76 -18.14 23.36
C VAL A 111 5.78 -18.42 22.23
N VAL A 112 5.32 -17.36 21.58
CA VAL A 112 4.32 -17.41 20.53
C VAL A 112 4.94 -16.97 19.21
N THR A 113 4.75 -17.75 18.17
CA THR A 113 5.11 -17.42 16.79
C THR A 113 3.83 -17.43 15.96
N VAL A 114 3.67 -16.41 15.14
CA VAL A 114 2.52 -16.27 14.23
C VAL A 114 3.04 -16.19 12.81
N ASP A 115 2.51 -17.00 11.92
CA ASP A 115 2.69 -16.87 10.48
C ASP A 115 1.36 -16.50 9.84
N VAL A 116 1.38 -15.45 9.03
CA VAL A 116 0.19 -14.98 8.32
C VAL A 116 0.22 -15.55 6.91
N ALA A 117 -0.69 -16.47 6.63
CA ALA A 117 -0.98 -16.94 5.29
C ALA A 117 -2.16 -16.12 4.77
N SER A 118 -1.89 -15.01 4.09
CA SER A 118 -2.97 -14.28 3.44
C SER A 118 -3.58 -15.16 2.35
N SER A 119 -4.87 -15.43 2.48
CA SER A 119 -5.64 -16.15 1.46
C SER A 119 -6.13 -15.24 0.34
N ARG A 120 -5.88 -13.94 0.44
CA ARG A 120 -6.37 -12.98 -0.56
C ARG A 120 -5.49 -13.00 -1.79
N PRO A 121 -6.07 -13.32 -2.95
CA PRO A 121 -5.36 -13.27 -4.22
C PRO A 121 -5.05 -11.82 -4.62
N ILE A 122 -4.20 -11.68 -5.62
CA ILE A 122 -4.05 -10.45 -6.38
C ILE A 122 -4.79 -10.59 -7.70
N TYR A 123 -5.19 -9.47 -8.27
CA TYR A 123 -5.86 -9.43 -9.56
C TYR A 123 -4.95 -8.71 -10.56
N VAL A 124 -4.70 -9.32 -11.71
CA VAL A 124 -3.92 -8.71 -12.79
C VAL A 124 -4.81 -8.60 -14.02
N MET A 125 -4.92 -7.41 -14.59
CA MET A 125 -5.79 -7.14 -15.73
C MET A 125 -5.16 -6.16 -16.72
N GLY A 126 -5.84 -5.96 -17.86
CA GLY A 126 -5.39 -5.10 -18.95
C GLY A 126 -4.44 -5.81 -19.90
N GLU A 127 -3.44 -5.12 -20.41
CA GLU A 127 -2.55 -5.59 -21.45
C GLU A 127 -1.46 -6.55 -20.93
N VAL A 128 -1.91 -7.71 -20.41
CA VAL A 128 -1.09 -8.86 -20.02
C VAL A 128 -1.59 -10.10 -20.77
N GLU A 129 -0.70 -11.08 -20.99
CA GLU A 129 -1.03 -12.28 -21.78
C GLU A 129 -2.17 -13.11 -21.17
N LYS A 130 -2.23 -13.18 -19.83
CA LYS A 130 -3.22 -13.96 -19.09
C LYS A 130 -3.77 -13.12 -17.93
N PRO A 131 -4.75 -12.24 -18.19
CA PRO A 131 -5.42 -11.53 -17.12
C PRO A 131 -6.21 -12.51 -16.24
N GLY A 132 -6.22 -12.27 -14.91
CA GLY A 132 -6.89 -13.15 -13.98
C GLY A 132 -6.50 -12.91 -12.52
N GLU A 133 -6.90 -13.88 -11.70
CA GLU A 133 -6.61 -13.97 -10.29
C GLU A 133 -5.36 -14.82 -10.06
N TYR A 134 -4.46 -14.34 -9.18
CA TYR A 134 -3.20 -15.00 -8.87
C TYR A 134 -2.97 -15.08 -7.37
N THR A 135 -2.38 -16.17 -6.91
CA THR A 135 -2.02 -16.34 -5.51
C THR A 135 -0.93 -15.34 -5.12
N TYR A 136 -1.18 -14.59 -4.05
CA TYR A 136 -0.18 -13.69 -3.48
C TYR A 136 1.00 -14.48 -2.89
N ARG A 137 2.19 -13.94 -3.07
CA ARG A 137 3.43 -14.41 -2.41
C ARG A 137 4.16 -13.23 -1.80
N ASN A 138 4.76 -13.43 -0.64
CA ASN A 138 5.53 -12.39 0.02
C ASN A 138 6.67 -11.87 -0.89
N GLY A 139 6.83 -10.55 -0.93
CA GLY A 139 7.82 -9.89 -1.78
C GLY A 139 7.40 -9.72 -3.25
N LEU A 140 6.13 -9.97 -3.57
CA LEU A 140 5.61 -9.74 -4.91
C LEU A 140 5.62 -8.25 -5.23
N ASN A 141 6.13 -7.91 -6.40
CA ASN A 141 6.07 -6.56 -6.96
C ASN A 141 5.29 -6.55 -8.28
N VAL A 142 5.00 -5.36 -8.80
CA VAL A 142 4.21 -5.19 -10.02
C VAL A 142 4.80 -5.94 -11.21
N LEU A 143 6.12 -5.90 -11.41
CA LEU A 143 6.76 -6.62 -12.53
C LEU A 143 6.64 -8.13 -12.37
N SER A 144 6.81 -8.64 -11.14
CA SER A 144 6.62 -10.06 -10.85
C SER A 144 5.18 -10.49 -11.05
N ALA A 145 4.20 -9.65 -10.68
CA ALA A 145 2.78 -9.91 -10.91
C ALA A 145 2.46 -10.01 -12.41
N VAL A 146 2.99 -9.08 -13.21
CA VAL A 146 2.86 -9.13 -14.67
C VAL A 146 3.55 -10.36 -15.26
N ALA A 147 4.75 -10.72 -14.76
CA ALA A 147 5.46 -11.92 -15.23
C ALA A 147 4.67 -13.20 -14.96
N VAL A 148 4.04 -13.34 -13.78
CA VAL A 148 3.16 -14.48 -13.45
C VAL A 148 1.93 -14.51 -14.37
N ALA A 149 1.43 -13.34 -14.80
CA ALA A 149 0.36 -13.20 -15.77
C ALA A 149 0.79 -13.45 -17.24
N GLY A 150 1.99 -13.99 -17.46
CA GLY A 150 2.52 -14.33 -18.79
C GLY A 150 3.28 -13.20 -19.46
N GLY A 151 3.44 -12.05 -18.81
CA GLY A 151 4.14 -10.88 -19.35
C GLY A 151 3.20 -9.86 -20.00
N PHE A 152 3.79 -8.83 -20.56
CA PHE A 152 3.10 -7.75 -21.27
C PHE A 152 2.71 -8.18 -22.68
N THR A 153 1.52 -7.81 -23.13
CA THR A 153 1.17 -7.90 -24.56
C THR A 153 1.97 -6.90 -25.39
N TYR A 154 1.91 -7.02 -26.71
CA TYR A 154 2.56 -6.06 -27.61
C TYR A 154 1.93 -4.65 -27.55
N ARG A 155 0.69 -4.52 -27.05
CA ARG A 155 -0.04 -3.27 -26.91
C ARG A 155 0.19 -2.59 -25.56
N ALA A 156 0.85 -3.27 -24.62
CA ALA A 156 1.03 -2.80 -23.26
C ALA A 156 1.87 -1.52 -23.17
N SER A 157 1.46 -0.62 -22.31
CA SER A 157 2.31 0.47 -21.83
C SER A 157 3.40 -0.08 -20.91
N LYS A 158 4.68 0.15 -21.25
CA LYS A 158 5.83 -0.22 -20.42
C LYS A 158 6.35 0.94 -19.56
N SER A 159 5.63 2.06 -19.55
CA SER A 159 6.03 3.26 -18.80
C SER A 159 5.22 3.44 -17.52
N LYS A 160 4.00 2.93 -17.48
CA LYS A 160 3.07 3.13 -16.36
C LYS A 160 2.21 1.90 -16.07
N VAL A 161 1.70 1.86 -14.85
CA VAL A 161 0.79 0.84 -14.35
C VAL A 161 -0.21 1.51 -13.41
N LEU A 162 -1.41 0.98 -13.36
CA LEU A 162 -2.45 1.41 -12.44
C LEU A 162 -2.58 0.35 -11.34
N VAL A 163 -2.54 0.77 -10.09
CA VAL A 163 -2.71 -0.14 -8.95
C VAL A 163 -3.86 0.36 -8.09
N LYS A 164 -4.82 -0.52 -7.81
CA LYS A 164 -5.85 -0.29 -6.81
C LYS A 164 -5.49 -1.09 -5.57
N ARG A 165 -5.26 -0.41 -4.48
CA ARG A 165 -4.99 -1.06 -3.19
C ARG A 165 -6.24 -1.70 -2.61
N ALA A 166 -6.07 -2.81 -1.91
CA ALA A 166 -7.17 -3.43 -1.20
C ALA A 166 -7.81 -2.44 -0.21
N GLY A 167 -9.13 -2.24 -0.32
CA GLY A 167 -9.88 -1.28 0.50
C GLY A 167 -9.94 0.15 -0.04
N GLU A 168 -9.16 0.52 -1.04
CA GLU A 168 -9.27 1.81 -1.71
C GLU A 168 -10.33 1.81 -2.81
N LYS A 169 -10.93 2.98 -3.07
CA LYS A 169 -11.98 3.12 -4.09
C LYS A 169 -11.45 3.42 -5.49
N GLY A 170 -10.21 3.87 -5.61
CA GLY A 170 -9.63 4.37 -6.87
C GLY A 170 -8.42 3.58 -7.33
N LEU A 171 -8.11 3.72 -8.62
CA LEU A 171 -6.86 3.29 -9.22
C LEU A 171 -5.84 4.44 -9.11
N THR A 172 -4.64 4.12 -8.67
CA THR A 172 -3.53 5.08 -8.62
C THR A 172 -2.55 4.74 -9.73
N GLU A 173 -2.19 5.72 -10.54
CA GLU A 173 -1.19 5.56 -11.59
C GLU A 173 0.23 5.65 -11.00
N TYR A 174 1.07 4.70 -11.34
CA TYR A 174 2.49 4.66 -10.99
C TYR A 174 3.33 4.57 -12.26
N ARG A 175 4.49 5.22 -12.25
CA ARG A 175 5.52 4.90 -13.24
C ARG A 175 5.99 3.47 -13.00
N LEU A 176 6.05 2.65 -14.05
CA LEU A 176 6.46 1.25 -13.92
C LEU A 176 7.86 1.14 -13.34
N SER A 177 7.98 0.47 -12.19
CA SER A 177 9.23 0.20 -11.48
C SER A 177 9.15 -1.16 -10.79
N PRO A 178 10.27 -1.88 -10.65
CA PRO A 178 10.33 -3.10 -9.85
C PRO A 178 10.08 -2.85 -8.35
N ASP A 179 10.20 -1.60 -7.90
CA ASP A 179 10.09 -1.26 -6.48
C ASP A 179 8.66 -1.13 -5.99
N ILE A 180 7.66 -1.20 -6.89
CA ILE A 180 6.25 -1.07 -6.51
C ILE A 180 5.79 -2.39 -5.89
N PRO A 181 5.59 -2.46 -4.57
CA PRO A 181 5.11 -3.67 -3.92
C PRO A 181 3.65 -3.93 -4.29
N VAL A 182 3.29 -5.19 -4.39
CA VAL A 182 1.91 -5.66 -4.53
C VAL A 182 1.52 -6.34 -3.23
N ASN A 183 0.37 -5.96 -2.68
CA ASN A 183 -0.15 -6.50 -1.43
C ASN A 183 -1.33 -7.46 -1.69
N PRO A 184 -1.66 -8.32 -0.72
CA PRO A 184 -2.83 -9.20 -0.83
C PRO A 184 -4.12 -8.41 -1.08
N GLY A 185 -4.88 -8.81 -2.10
CA GLY A 185 -6.12 -8.16 -2.50
C GLY A 185 -5.95 -6.95 -3.42
N ASP A 186 -4.73 -6.61 -3.83
CA ASP A 186 -4.48 -5.54 -4.79
C ASP A 186 -4.90 -5.95 -6.20
N LEU A 187 -5.29 -4.94 -6.98
CA LEU A 187 -5.55 -5.08 -8.40
C LEU A 187 -4.49 -4.28 -9.17
N VAL A 188 -3.77 -4.97 -10.04
CA VAL A 188 -2.76 -4.41 -10.95
C VAL A 188 -3.35 -4.35 -12.35
N SER A 189 -3.43 -3.17 -12.94
CA SER A 189 -3.96 -2.97 -14.29
C SER A 189 -2.88 -2.38 -15.19
N VAL A 190 -2.58 -3.07 -16.26
CA VAL A 190 -1.62 -2.63 -17.29
C VAL A 190 -2.39 -1.92 -18.41
N PRO A 191 -2.23 -0.61 -18.57
CA PRO A 191 -2.93 0.12 -19.62
C PRO A 191 -2.32 -0.16 -21.00
N GLU A 192 -3.11 0.11 -22.01
CA GLU A 192 -2.64 0.13 -23.40
C GLU A 192 -1.71 1.35 -23.61
N ARG A 193 -0.72 1.19 -24.49
CA ARG A 193 0.10 2.31 -24.94
C ARG A 193 -0.69 3.15 -25.93
N TYR A 194 -0.72 4.45 -25.73
CA TYR A 194 -1.17 5.42 -26.72
C TYR A 194 0.07 5.90 -27.52
N PHE A 195 -0.12 6.03 -28.83
CA PHE A 195 0.89 6.57 -29.74
C PHE A 195 0.88 8.08 -29.73
#